data_0fca5b691a9dea0d1ce51e5fa2736e62
#
_entry.id   0fca5b691a9dea0d1ce51e5fa2736e62
#
_cell.length_a   1.000
_cell.length_b   1.000
_cell.length_c   1.000
_cell.angle_alpha   90.00
_cell.angle_beta   90.00
_cell.angle_gamma   90.00
#
_symmetry.space_group_name_H-M   'P 1'
#
loop_
_entity.id
_entity.type
_entity.pdbx_description
1 polymer ?
#
loop_
_entity_poly.entity_id
_entity_poly.type
_entity_poly.pdbx_seq_one_letter_code
_entity_poly.pdbx_strand_id
1 'polypeptide(L)'
;MSRIFRSDAVQVGERVVARRDFGDVHSDVIGHVLSLDPLVIRPQEVGGYPSDLEAVEIPPEQLKIIKRLSPRMVRNSDIRAVEVAAASAFPGTDHAWTSDGSWLLRASDGVSGGSNSAVPVGPSAGFTPVPLEEIKAFYDRHNLPVRLLVPERIGKPAERCLLYTSD
;
A
#
# COMPACT_ATOMS: atom_id res chain seq x y z
N MET A 1 0.64 43.45 -1.45
CA MET A 1 1.91 42.74 -1.21
C MET A 1 1.93 41.51 -2.07
N SER A 2 2.80 41.47 -3.06
CA SER A 2 2.99 40.29 -3.90
C SER A 2 3.56 39.14 -3.05
N ARG A 3 2.81 38.08 -2.88
CA ARG A 3 3.36 36.83 -2.28
C ARG A 3 4.41 36.30 -3.26
N ILE A 4 5.67 36.45 -2.93
CA ILE A 4 6.77 35.83 -3.67
C ILE A 4 6.65 34.33 -3.39
N PHE A 5 6.10 33.58 -4.33
CA PHE A 5 6.09 32.12 -4.26
C PHE A 5 7.52 31.62 -4.52
N ARG A 6 8.15 31.10 -3.50
CA ARG A 6 9.46 30.45 -3.62
C ARG A 6 9.28 28.97 -3.96
N SER A 7 10.16 28.45 -4.81
CA SER A 7 10.27 27.01 -5.01
C SER A 7 10.72 26.31 -3.72
N ASP A 8 10.21 25.10 -3.51
CA ASP A 8 10.68 24.26 -2.42
C ASP A 8 12.04 23.63 -2.78
N ALA A 9 12.86 23.35 -1.77
CA ALA A 9 13.98 22.43 -1.94
C ALA A 9 13.43 21.02 -2.05
N VAL A 10 13.78 20.31 -3.14
CA VAL A 10 13.27 18.97 -3.46
C VAL A 10 14.41 17.97 -3.61
N GLN A 11 14.11 16.69 -3.42
CA GLN A 11 15.04 15.58 -3.55
C GLN A 11 14.51 14.55 -4.56
N VAL A 12 15.41 13.70 -5.06
CA VAL A 12 15.05 12.56 -5.91
C VAL A 12 14.10 11.64 -5.14
N GLY A 13 13.05 11.18 -5.81
CA GLY A 13 12.00 10.35 -5.24
C GLY A 13 10.82 11.11 -4.62
N GLU A 14 10.96 12.41 -4.37
CA GLU A 14 9.86 13.22 -3.84
C GLU A 14 8.77 13.46 -4.89
N ARG A 15 7.53 13.52 -4.42
CA ARG A 15 6.36 13.88 -5.22
C ARG A 15 6.23 15.40 -5.26
N VAL A 16 6.14 15.94 -6.46
CA VAL A 16 6.16 17.39 -6.69
C VAL A 16 5.12 17.83 -7.71
N VAL A 17 4.81 19.12 -7.70
CA VAL A 17 4.22 19.83 -8.84
C VAL A 17 5.23 20.86 -9.34
N ALA A 18 5.56 20.79 -10.62
CA ALA A 18 6.43 21.74 -11.30
C ALA A 18 5.63 22.52 -12.33
N ARG A 19 5.56 23.81 -12.19
CA ARG A 19 4.94 24.71 -13.17
C ARG A 19 5.96 25.11 -14.21
N ARG A 20 5.64 24.84 -15.46
CA ARG A 20 6.41 25.26 -16.62
C ARG A 20 5.78 26.50 -17.24
N ASP A 21 6.63 27.37 -17.73
CA ASP A 21 6.27 28.59 -18.42
C ASP A 21 6.76 28.53 -19.88
N PHE A 22 5.86 28.68 -20.82
CA PHE A 22 6.14 28.74 -22.25
C PHE A 22 5.73 30.10 -22.85
N GLY A 23 5.93 31.19 -22.09
CA GLY A 23 5.48 32.53 -22.43
C GLY A 23 4.03 32.74 -21.98
N ASP A 24 3.08 32.67 -22.89
CA ASP A 24 1.66 32.89 -22.56
C ASP A 24 0.94 31.63 -22.04
N VAL A 25 1.61 30.49 -22.06
CA VAL A 25 1.03 29.19 -21.64
C VAL A 25 1.78 28.65 -20.44
N HIS A 26 1.02 28.27 -19.43
CA HIS A 26 1.51 27.56 -18.25
C HIS A 26 1.07 26.11 -18.29
N SER A 27 1.96 25.19 -17.90
CA SER A 27 1.66 23.77 -17.80
C SER A 27 2.25 23.21 -16.51
N ASP A 28 1.48 22.41 -15.81
CA ASP A 28 1.94 21.75 -14.58
C ASP A 28 2.29 20.30 -14.88
N VAL A 29 3.45 19.86 -14.37
CA VAL A 29 3.84 18.45 -14.31
C VAL A 29 3.75 18.01 -12.86
N ILE A 30 2.91 17.03 -12.58
CA ILE A 30 2.75 16.45 -11.24
C ILE A 30 3.29 15.03 -11.29
N GLY A 31 4.27 14.73 -10.47
CA GLY A 31 4.90 13.42 -10.48
C GLY A 31 6.05 13.29 -9.49
N HIS A 32 6.94 12.35 -9.77
CA HIS A 32 8.07 12.01 -8.92
C HIS A 32 9.38 12.44 -9.56
N VAL A 33 10.25 13.05 -8.76
CA VAL A 33 11.57 13.50 -9.22
C VAL A 33 12.48 12.31 -9.46
N LEU A 34 13.00 12.19 -10.67
CA LEU A 34 13.99 11.16 -11.04
C LEU A 34 15.42 11.69 -11.00
N SER A 35 15.61 12.96 -11.35
CA SER A 35 16.90 13.66 -11.35
C SER A 35 16.70 15.12 -11.05
N LEU A 36 17.68 15.76 -10.48
CA LEU A 36 17.67 17.21 -10.17
C LEU A 36 18.49 18.03 -11.16
N ASP A 37 19.50 17.43 -11.78
CA ASP A 37 20.37 18.10 -12.75
C ASP A 37 20.72 17.13 -13.88
N PRO A 38 20.03 17.21 -15.04
CA PRO A 38 18.83 18.04 -15.30
C PRO A 38 17.63 17.63 -14.45
N LEU A 39 16.69 18.57 -14.25
CA LEU A 39 15.42 18.25 -13.58
C LEU A 39 14.56 17.35 -14.46
N VAL A 40 14.33 16.14 -13.99
CA VAL A 40 13.50 15.14 -14.67
C VAL A 40 12.41 14.67 -13.72
N ILE A 41 11.16 14.74 -14.16
CA ILE A 41 9.99 14.32 -13.38
C ILE A 41 9.23 13.27 -14.19
N ARG A 42 8.92 12.14 -13.58
CA ARG A 42 7.98 11.18 -14.16
C ARG A 42 6.57 11.53 -13.70
N PRO A 43 5.65 11.80 -14.65
CA PRO A 43 4.26 12.09 -14.30
C PRO A 43 3.66 10.95 -13.47
N GLN A 44 2.80 11.30 -12.53
CA GLN A 44 2.12 10.34 -11.66
C GLN A 44 0.92 9.70 -12.36
N GLU A 45 0.50 8.54 -11.88
CA GLU A 45 -0.82 7.99 -12.18
C GLU A 45 -1.93 8.68 -11.39
N VAL A 46 -3.18 8.41 -11.80
CA VAL A 46 -4.35 8.88 -11.07
C VAL A 46 -4.24 8.51 -9.59
N GLY A 47 -4.45 9.50 -8.74
CA GLY A 47 -4.34 9.32 -7.31
C GLY A 47 -2.94 9.55 -6.74
N GLY A 48 -1.94 9.91 -7.53
CA GLY A 48 -0.60 10.28 -7.07
C GLY A 48 0.36 9.11 -6.93
N TYR A 49 0.06 7.97 -7.55
CA TYR A 49 0.96 6.81 -7.56
C TYR A 49 2.11 6.97 -8.56
N PRO A 50 3.27 6.34 -8.33
CA PRO A 50 4.31 6.21 -9.34
C PRO A 50 3.76 5.55 -10.62
N SER A 51 4.27 5.96 -11.77
CA SER A 51 3.87 5.44 -13.08
C SER A 51 5.07 4.99 -13.89
N ASP A 52 4.80 4.32 -15.01
CA ASP A 52 5.77 4.01 -16.05
C ASP A 52 5.64 4.96 -17.26
N LEU A 53 4.93 6.08 -17.10
CA LEU A 53 4.80 7.10 -18.13
C LEU A 53 6.16 7.69 -18.48
N GLU A 54 6.25 8.24 -19.71
CA GLU A 54 7.46 8.90 -20.16
C GLU A 54 7.86 10.05 -19.23
N ALA A 55 9.10 10.08 -18.83
CA ALA A 55 9.64 11.11 -17.98
C ALA A 55 9.80 12.44 -18.74
N VAL A 56 9.55 13.55 -18.04
CA VAL A 56 9.62 14.89 -18.59
C VAL A 56 10.85 15.60 -18.05
N GLU A 57 11.74 16.01 -18.92
CA GLU A 57 12.84 16.91 -18.59
C GLU A 57 12.34 18.36 -18.60
N ILE A 58 12.66 19.12 -17.57
CA ILE A 58 12.26 20.52 -17.43
C ILE A 58 13.52 21.38 -17.40
N PRO A 59 13.82 22.08 -18.52
CA PRO A 59 14.94 23.02 -18.54
C PRO A 59 14.75 24.15 -17.52
N PRO A 60 15.85 24.66 -16.93
CA PRO A 60 15.77 25.70 -15.90
C PRO A 60 14.99 26.95 -16.35
N GLU A 61 15.11 27.34 -17.63
CA GLU A 61 14.40 28.49 -18.18
C GLU A 61 12.90 28.32 -18.30
N GLN A 62 12.40 27.08 -18.29
CA GLN A 62 10.97 26.77 -18.32
C GLN A 62 10.39 26.59 -16.92
N LEU A 63 11.22 26.34 -15.92
CA LEU A 63 10.75 26.10 -14.55
C LEU A 63 10.38 27.42 -13.87
N LYS A 64 9.09 27.66 -13.68
CA LYS A 64 8.60 28.83 -12.95
C LYS A 64 8.62 28.61 -11.44
N ILE A 65 8.12 27.48 -11.00
CA ILE A 65 8.06 27.11 -9.59
C ILE A 65 7.96 25.58 -9.45
N ILE A 66 8.58 25.06 -8.42
CA ILE A 66 8.38 23.67 -7.99
C ILE A 66 7.93 23.62 -6.53
N LYS A 67 6.93 22.81 -6.25
CA LYS A 67 6.40 22.60 -4.90
C LYS A 67 6.40 21.14 -4.56
N ARG A 68 6.85 20.84 -3.35
CA ARG A 68 6.78 19.50 -2.78
C ARG A 68 5.33 19.19 -2.39
N LEU A 69 4.87 18.03 -2.81
CA LEU A 69 3.58 17.46 -2.42
C LEU A 69 3.79 16.43 -1.33
N SER A 70 2.79 16.26 -0.48
CA SER A 70 2.84 15.20 0.53
C SER A 70 3.01 13.83 -0.14
N PRO A 71 3.84 12.93 0.42
CA PRO A 71 3.90 11.55 -0.05
C PRO A 71 2.51 10.94 0.01
N ARG A 72 2.17 10.11 -0.99
CA ARG A 72 0.92 9.38 -0.93
C ARG A 72 1.02 8.34 0.20
N MET A 73 0.17 8.49 1.16
CA MET A 73 0.07 7.53 2.26
C MET A 73 -0.92 6.42 1.87
N VAL A 74 -0.43 5.19 1.80
CA VAL A 74 -1.28 4.01 1.75
C VAL A 74 -1.96 3.86 3.10
N ARG A 75 -3.29 3.85 3.14
CA ARG A 75 -4.07 3.72 4.37
C ARG A 75 -4.26 2.24 4.72
N ASN A 76 -4.50 1.95 5.99
CA ASN A 76 -4.85 0.59 6.40
C ASN A 76 -6.12 0.08 5.71
N SER A 77 -7.06 0.98 5.40
CA SER A 77 -8.25 0.66 4.60
C SER A 77 -7.91 0.23 3.17
N ASP A 78 -6.89 0.82 2.55
CA ASP A 78 -6.44 0.47 1.20
C ASP A 78 -5.79 -0.92 1.22
N ILE A 79 -4.94 -1.21 2.21
CA ILE A 79 -4.33 -2.53 2.41
C ILE A 79 -5.43 -3.57 2.61
N ARG A 80 -6.40 -3.29 3.49
CA ARG A 80 -7.53 -4.19 3.75
C ARG A 80 -8.35 -4.45 2.50
N ALA A 81 -8.63 -3.42 1.69
CA ALA A 81 -9.38 -3.57 0.44
C ALA A 81 -8.68 -4.51 -0.56
N VAL A 82 -7.36 -4.43 -0.68
CA VAL A 82 -6.57 -5.34 -1.51
C VAL A 82 -6.66 -6.77 -0.99
N GLU A 83 -6.51 -6.98 0.33
CA GLU A 83 -6.59 -8.30 0.94
C GLU A 83 -7.99 -8.92 0.84
N VAL A 84 -9.04 -8.10 0.96
CA VAL A 84 -10.43 -8.54 0.74
C VAL A 84 -10.63 -8.96 -0.70
N ALA A 85 -10.13 -8.20 -1.67
CA ALA A 85 -10.22 -8.56 -3.08
C ALA A 85 -9.47 -9.87 -3.38
N ALA A 86 -8.27 -10.04 -2.84
CA ALA A 86 -7.50 -11.27 -2.96
C ALA A 86 -8.22 -12.47 -2.31
N ALA A 87 -8.79 -12.27 -1.12
CA ALA A 87 -9.57 -13.30 -0.44
C ALA A 87 -10.83 -13.70 -1.22
N SER A 88 -11.47 -12.74 -1.87
CA SER A 88 -12.64 -12.99 -2.72
C SER A 88 -12.28 -13.73 -4.01
N ALA A 89 -11.09 -13.51 -4.55
CA ALA A 89 -10.59 -14.25 -5.71
C ALA A 89 -10.20 -15.71 -5.37
N PHE A 90 -9.80 -15.95 -4.13
CA PHE A 90 -9.37 -17.28 -3.64
C PHE A 90 -10.11 -17.65 -2.36
N PRO A 91 -11.44 -17.87 -2.41
CA PRO A 91 -12.27 -18.05 -1.21
C PRO A 91 -12.04 -19.38 -0.48
N GLY A 92 -11.46 -20.37 -1.16
CA GLY A 92 -11.41 -21.75 -0.67
C GLY A 92 -12.73 -22.48 -0.88
N THR A 93 -12.80 -23.73 -0.42
CA THR A 93 -14.02 -24.56 -0.44
C THR A 93 -14.82 -24.41 0.85
N ASP A 94 -14.16 -24.05 1.93
CA ASP A 94 -14.77 -23.71 3.22
C ASP A 94 -14.13 -22.45 3.79
N HIS A 95 -14.94 -21.62 4.44
CA HIS A 95 -14.46 -20.40 5.07
C HIS A 95 -15.29 -20.06 6.32
N ALA A 96 -14.66 -19.41 7.27
CA ALA A 96 -15.29 -18.96 8.50
C ALA A 96 -14.63 -17.65 8.97
N TRP A 97 -15.33 -16.93 9.79
CA TRP A 97 -14.77 -15.80 10.53
C TRP A 97 -14.47 -16.20 11.96
N THR A 98 -13.44 -15.63 12.55
CA THR A 98 -13.24 -15.72 14.00
C THR A 98 -14.38 -15.03 14.71
N SER A 99 -14.66 -15.44 15.95
CA SER A 99 -15.79 -14.94 16.73
C SER A 99 -15.79 -13.43 16.96
N ASP A 100 -14.59 -12.83 16.99
CA ASP A 100 -14.40 -11.39 17.09
C ASP A 100 -14.51 -10.65 15.73
N GLY A 101 -14.70 -11.40 14.63
CA GLY A 101 -14.79 -10.84 13.27
C GLY A 101 -13.49 -10.26 12.73
N SER A 102 -12.34 -10.55 13.34
CA SER A 102 -11.07 -9.97 12.95
C SER A 102 -10.36 -10.73 11.83
N TRP A 103 -10.51 -12.06 11.77
CA TRP A 103 -9.82 -12.91 10.81
C TRP A 103 -10.80 -13.71 9.96
N LEU A 104 -10.53 -13.73 8.64
CA LEU A 104 -11.18 -14.64 7.70
C LEU A 104 -10.30 -15.88 7.54
N LEU A 105 -10.88 -17.05 7.84
CA LEU A 105 -10.25 -18.37 7.75
C LEU A 105 -10.70 -19.04 6.47
N ARG A 106 -9.77 -19.61 5.71
CA ARG A 106 -10.07 -20.27 4.43
C ARG A 106 -9.37 -21.60 4.35
N ALA A 107 -10.08 -22.61 3.91
CA ALA A 107 -9.57 -23.95 3.68
C ALA A 107 -9.99 -24.47 2.30
N SER A 108 -9.12 -25.21 1.65
CA SER A 108 -9.34 -25.85 0.37
C SER A 108 -8.54 -27.16 0.29
N ASP A 109 -7.97 -27.45 -0.86
CA ASP A 109 -7.18 -28.65 -1.17
C ASP A 109 -5.79 -28.73 -0.50
N GLY A 110 -5.37 -27.70 0.22
CA GLY A 110 -4.06 -27.62 0.86
C GLY A 110 -2.91 -27.22 -0.06
N VAL A 111 -3.13 -27.12 -1.36
CA VAL A 111 -2.08 -26.82 -2.36
C VAL A 111 -1.82 -25.31 -2.44
N SER A 112 -2.86 -24.51 -2.64
CA SER A 112 -2.72 -23.05 -2.72
C SER A 112 -2.56 -22.41 -1.35
N GLY A 113 -1.51 -21.62 -1.16
CA GLY A 113 -1.33 -20.82 0.05
C GLY A 113 -2.45 -19.81 0.26
N GLY A 114 -2.94 -19.20 -0.81
CA GLY A 114 -3.97 -18.15 -0.77
C GLY A 114 -5.31 -18.65 -0.27
N SER A 115 -5.78 -19.82 -0.74
CA SER A 115 -7.06 -20.41 -0.34
C SER A 115 -6.98 -21.28 0.93
N ASN A 116 -5.80 -21.43 1.53
CA ASN A 116 -5.56 -22.24 2.73
C ASN A 116 -4.84 -21.41 3.80
N SER A 117 -5.30 -20.19 4.03
CA SER A 117 -4.70 -19.28 5.01
C SER A 117 -5.73 -18.39 5.70
N ALA A 118 -5.42 -18.01 6.92
CA ALA A 118 -6.15 -16.98 7.66
C ALA A 118 -5.64 -15.60 7.30
N VAL A 119 -6.53 -14.65 7.09
CA VAL A 119 -6.20 -13.27 6.69
C VAL A 119 -6.88 -12.25 7.59
N PRO A 120 -6.16 -11.22 8.08
CA PRO A 120 -6.67 -10.23 9.03
C PRO A 120 -7.41 -9.09 8.32
N VAL A 121 -8.54 -9.38 7.71
CA VAL A 121 -9.33 -8.39 6.96
C VAL A 121 -10.46 -7.73 7.75
N GLY A 122 -10.70 -8.17 8.96
CA GLY A 122 -11.65 -7.52 9.85
C GLY A 122 -11.16 -6.16 10.35
N PRO A 123 -12.06 -5.22 10.68
CA PRO A 123 -11.68 -3.86 11.07
C PRO A 123 -10.77 -3.80 12.31
N SER A 124 -10.92 -4.73 13.23
CA SER A 124 -10.17 -4.78 14.49
C SER A 124 -8.86 -5.57 14.40
N ALA A 125 -8.61 -6.29 13.32
CA ALA A 125 -7.46 -7.21 13.21
C ALA A 125 -6.09 -6.59 13.50
N GLY A 126 -5.90 -5.32 13.17
CA GLY A 126 -4.66 -4.59 13.43
C GLY A 126 -4.47 -4.15 14.89
N PHE A 127 -5.49 -4.27 15.73
CA PHE A 127 -5.52 -3.71 17.09
C PHE A 127 -5.73 -4.77 18.18
N THR A 128 -6.30 -5.92 17.82
CA THR A 128 -6.63 -7.00 18.77
C THR A 128 -5.58 -8.11 18.69
N PRO A 129 -5.40 -8.88 19.78
CA PRO A 129 -4.58 -10.09 19.74
C PRO A 129 -5.09 -11.08 18.69
N VAL A 130 -4.19 -11.85 18.09
CA VAL A 130 -4.56 -12.89 17.14
C VAL A 130 -5.30 -14.02 17.87
N PRO A 131 -6.52 -14.41 17.44
CA PRO A 131 -7.28 -15.49 18.07
C PRO A 131 -6.75 -16.88 17.63
N LEU A 132 -5.52 -17.19 18.03
CA LEU A 132 -4.79 -18.37 17.58
C LEU A 132 -5.51 -19.69 17.86
N GLU A 133 -6.20 -19.80 18.99
CA GLU A 133 -6.91 -21.03 19.37
C GLU A 133 -8.08 -21.33 18.39
N GLU A 134 -8.85 -20.30 18.01
CA GLU A 134 -9.91 -20.45 17.01
C GLU A 134 -9.35 -20.79 15.63
N ILE A 135 -8.27 -20.09 15.23
CA ILE A 135 -7.61 -20.32 13.95
C ILE A 135 -7.08 -21.76 13.90
N LYS A 136 -6.39 -22.19 14.94
CA LYS A 136 -5.87 -23.54 15.04
C LYS A 136 -6.97 -24.60 14.99
N ALA A 137 -8.06 -24.41 15.75
CA ALA A 137 -9.19 -25.34 15.76
C ALA A 137 -9.83 -25.46 14.36
N PHE A 138 -9.90 -24.36 13.59
CA PHE A 138 -10.42 -24.40 12.22
C PHE A 138 -9.53 -25.26 11.32
N TYR A 139 -8.21 -25.01 11.32
CA TYR A 139 -7.28 -25.77 10.45
C TYR A 139 -7.11 -27.22 10.89
N ASP A 140 -7.17 -27.52 12.18
CA ASP A 140 -7.14 -28.89 12.69
C ASP A 140 -8.34 -29.74 12.15
N ARG A 141 -9.52 -29.12 12.08
CA ARG A 141 -10.72 -29.79 11.51
C ARG A 141 -10.57 -30.13 10.02
N HIS A 142 -9.78 -29.30 9.30
CA HIS A 142 -9.50 -29.53 7.89
C HIS A 142 -8.24 -30.35 7.64
N ASN A 143 -7.55 -30.77 8.69
CA ASN A 143 -6.25 -31.47 8.60
C ASN A 143 -5.22 -30.68 7.79
N LEU A 144 -5.20 -29.38 8.00
CA LEU A 144 -4.30 -28.42 7.33
C LEU A 144 -3.38 -27.73 8.34
N PRO A 145 -2.16 -27.39 7.94
CA PRO A 145 -1.30 -26.56 8.77
C PRO A 145 -1.85 -25.14 8.90
N VAL A 146 -1.67 -24.54 10.06
CA VAL A 146 -2.00 -23.13 10.28
C VAL A 146 -1.08 -22.26 9.42
N ARG A 147 -1.68 -21.43 8.57
CA ARG A 147 -0.99 -20.43 7.77
C ARG A 147 -1.66 -19.08 8.01
N LEU A 148 -0.86 -18.08 8.41
CA LEU A 148 -1.31 -16.72 8.59
C LEU A 148 -0.78 -15.88 7.44
N LEU A 149 -1.64 -15.12 6.78
CA LEU A 149 -1.23 -13.99 5.95
C LEU A 149 -0.95 -12.80 6.88
N VAL A 150 0.21 -12.19 6.70
CA VAL A 150 0.65 -11.07 7.53
C VAL A 150 0.86 -9.83 6.65
N PRO A 151 -0.22 -9.18 6.18
CA PRO A 151 -0.10 -7.96 5.41
C PRO A 151 0.53 -6.86 6.26
N GLU A 152 1.27 -5.97 5.60
CA GLU A 152 1.90 -4.84 6.26
C GLU A 152 0.90 -4.06 7.12
N ARG A 153 1.27 -3.70 8.32
CA ARG A 153 0.51 -2.95 9.33
C ARG A 153 -0.73 -3.64 9.88
N ILE A 154 -1.67 -4.09 9.03
CA ILE A 154 -2.90 -4.74 9.53
C ILE A 154 -2.65 -6.16 10.07
N GLY A 155 -1.58 -6.82 9.63
CA GLY A 155 -1.13 -8.11 10.12
C GLY A 155 -0.13 -8.06 11.29
N LYS A 156 0.27 -6.87 11.72
CA LYS A 156 1.32 -6.67 12.72
C LYS A 156 1.14 -7.43 14.05
N PRO A 157 -0.08 -7.63 14.60
CA PRO A 157 -0.25 -8.49 15.77
C PRO A 157 0.20 -9.94 15.54
N ALA A 158 0.10 -10.46 14.31
CA ALA A 158 0.54 -11.81 13.99
C ALA A 158 2.07 -11.95 13.95
N GLU A 159 2.80 -10.92 13.53
CA GLU A 159 4.27 -10.92 13.56
C GLU A 159 4.78 -11.18 14.98
N ARG A 160 4.15 -10.59 15.97
CA ARG A 160 4.51 -10.79 17.39
C ARG A 160 4.29 -12.21 17.85
N CYS A 161 3.23 -12.87 17.38
CA CYS A 161 2.97 -14.27 17.72
C CYS A 161 4.03 -15.21 17.15
N LEU A 162 4.51 -14.94 15.91
CA LEU A 162 5.52 -15.76 15.23
C LEU A 162 6.90 -15.67 15.90
N LEU A 163 7.23 -14.54 16.51
CA LEU A 163 8.49 -14.33 17.22
C LEU A 163 8.57 -15.08 18.57
N TYR A 164 7.45 -15.47 19.15
CA TYR A 164 7.39 -16.17 20.44
C TYR A 164 7.24 -17.70 20.31
N THR A 165 7.09 -18.23 19.10
CA THR A 165 6.95 -19.68 18.87
C THR A 165 8.22 -20.36 18.34
N SER A 166 9.35 -19.65 18.36
CA SER A 166 10.66 -20.16 17.93
C SER A 166 11.51 -20.57 19.15
N ASP A 167 11.04 -21.57 19.92
CA ASP A 167 11.82 -22.35 20.88
C ASP A 167 11.73 -23.84 20.53
#